data_326b9087ded799bbc9d7a1178704039d
#
_entry.id   326b9087ded799bbc9d7a1178704039d
#
_cell.length_a   1.000
_cell.length_b   1.000
_cell.length_c   1.000
_cell.angle_alpha   90.00
_cell.angle_beta   90.00
_cell.angle_gamma   90.00
#
_symmetry.space_group_name_H-M   'P 1'
#
loop_
_entity.id
_entity.type
_entity.pdbx_description
1 polymer ?
#
loop_
_entity_poly.entity_id
_entity_poly.type
_entity_poly.pdbx_seq_one_letter_code
_entity_poly.pdbx_strand_id
1 'polypeptide(L)'
;MSEVENWTPEQVKTAVDAGEIVLIDVRTAPEFMMEHIEGALLMPMSFFTPQSLPTQDGKRIVLHCGSGVRSGKMCEKMGAAGLSPLAHMEGGFAAWKAAKLPYIGIEMSSGAPVRVNG
;
A
#
# COMPACT_ATOMS: atom_id res chain seq x y z
N MET A 1 -15.36 -14.48 9.93
CA MET A 1 -14.01 -13.94 9.67
C MET A 1 -13.86 -13.65 8.19
N SER A 2 -13.46 -12.45 7.86
CA SER A 2 -13.31 -12.07 6.45
C SER A 2 -12.00 -12.61 5.88
N GLU A 3 -12.05 -13.09 4.66
CA GLU A 3 -10.84 -13.51 3.95
C GLU A 3 -10.09 -12.29 3.45
N VAL A 4 -8.78 -12.39 3.43
CA VAL A 4 -7.92 -11.36 2.87
C VAL A 4 -7.79 -11.60 1.37
N GLU A 5 -8.17 -10.59 0.57
CA GLU A 5 -8.02 -10.65 -0.88
C GLU A 5 -6.59 -10.28 -1.26
N ASN A 6 -6.05 -11.02 -2.21
CA ASN A 6 -4.72 -10.75 -2.76
C ASN A 6 -4.88 -10.06 -4.10
N TRP A 7 -4.46 -8.80 -4.17
CA TRP A 7 -4.52 -8.01 -5.39
C TRP A 7 -3.15 -8.00 -6.07
N THR A 8 -3.14 -8.11 -7.39
CA THR A 8 -1.89 -7.97 -8.14
C THR A 8 -1.49 -6.50 -8.21
N PRO A 9 -0.19 -6.20 -8.43
CA PRO A 9 0.24 -4.83 -8.65
C PRO A 9 -0.52 -4.13 -9.78
N GLU A 10 -0.82 -4.83 -10.86
CA GLU A 10 -1.56 -4.28 -11.98
C GLU A 10 -2.99 -3.90 -11.60
N GLN A 11 -3.66 -4.74 -10.81
CA GLN A 11 -5.00 -4.43 -10.30
C GLN A 11 -4.97 -3.20 -9.42
N VAL A 12 -3.96 -3.10 -8.54
CA VAL A 12 -3.80 -1.95 -7.66
C VAL A 12 -3.56 -0.68 -8.49
N LYS A 13 -2.68 -0.75 -9.48
CA LYS A 13 -2.38 0.40 -10.35
C LYS A 13 -3.65 0.90 -11.03
N THR A 14 -4.42 0.01 -11.61
CA THR A 14 -5.68 0.37 -12.28
C THR A 14 -6.65 1.05 -11.31
N ALA A 15 -6.80 0.50 -10.12
CA ALA A 15 -7.74 1.03 -9.14
C ALA A 15 -7.28 2.37 -8.54
N VAL A 16 -5.96 2.54 -8.32
CA VAL A 16 -5.41 3.82 -7.86
C VAL A 16 -5.65 4.90 -8.90
N ASP A 17 -5.35 4.60 -10.16
CA ASP A 17 -5.53 5.55 -11.25
C ASP A 17 -6.99 5.95 -11.43
N ALA A 18 -7.91 5.02 -11.19
CA ALA A 18 -9.34 5.27 -11.29
C ALA A 18 -9.93 5.94 -10.03
N GLY A 19 -9.13 6.10 -8.98
CA GLY A 19 -9.61 6.68 -7.71
C GLY A 19 -10.57 5.77 -6.95
N GLU A 20 -10.48 4.46 -7.16
CA GLU A 20 -11.40 3.49 -6.57
C GLU A 20 -10.96 2.93 -5.23
N ILE A 21 -9.69 3.12 -4.87
CA ILE A 21 -9.15 2.60 -3.61
C ILE A 21 -8.33 3.66 -2.89
N VAL A 22 -8.16 3.45 -1.59
CA VAL A 22 -7.16 4.12 -0.77
C VAL A 22 -6.03 3.11 -0.57
N LEU A 23 -4.86 3.40 -1.12
CA LEU A 23 -3.70 2.53 -0.97
C LEU A 23 -2.89 2.99 0.24
N ILE A 24 -2.67 2.09 1.18
CA ILE A 24 -1.95 2.41 2.42
C ILE A 24 -0.68 1.58 2.50
N ASP A 25 0.45 2.28 2.61
CA ASP A 25 1.76 1.69 2.77
C ASP A 25 2.05 1.52 4.26
N VAL A 26 2.24 0.28 4.70
CA VAL A 26 2.48 -0.02 6.11
C VAL A 26 3.96 -0.22 6.43
N ARG A 27 4.84 0.16 5.49
CA ARG A 27 6.28 0.12 5.70
C ARG A 27 6.71 1.24 6.65
N THR A 28 8.00 1.35 6.89
CA THR A 28 8.54 2.42 7.74
C THR A 28 8.64 3.73 6.97
N ALA A 29 8.73 4.85 7.70
CA ALA A 29 8.91 6.16 7.08
C ALA A 29 10.20 6.24 6.24
N PRO A 30 11.36 5.73 6.68
CA PRO A 30 12.55 5.74 5.83
C PRO A 30 12.37 4.97 4.52
N GLU A 31 11.70 3.82 4.54
CA GLU A 31 11.40 3.08 3.30
C GLU A 31 10.55 3.92 2.35
N PHE A 32 9.50 4.55 2.87
CA PHE A 32 8.60 5.39 2.09
C PHE A 32 9.33 6.59 1.49
N MET A 33 10.21 7.22 2.27
CA MET A 33 10.98 8.37 1.80
C MET A 33 11.91 8.02 0.65
N MET A 34 12.50 6.84 0.67
CA MET A 34 13.42 6.42 -0.38
C MET A 34 12.70 6.07 -1.67
N GLU A 35 11.62 5.31 -1.57
CA GLU A 35 10.82 4.91 -2.73
C GLU A 35 9.39 4.62 -2.25
N HIS A 36 8.41 5.08 -3.00
CA HIS A 36 7.01 4.76 -2.68
C HIS A 36 6.13 4.85 -3.92
N ILE A 37 4.95 4.25 -3.83
CA ILE A 37 3.95 4.32 -4.89
C ILE A 37 3.26 5.68 -4.81
N GLU A 38 3.19 6.38 -5.93
CA GLU A 38 2.52 7.68 -6.00
C GLU A 38 1.05 7.53 -5.62
N GLY A 39 0.58 8.36 -4.69
CA GLY A 39 -0.80 8.30 -4.21
C GLY A 39 -0.99 7.43 -2.97
N ALA A 40 0.00 6.64 -2.58
CA ALA A 40 -0.10 5.85 -1.35
C ALA A 40 0.02 6.74 -0.13
N LEU A 41 -0.76 6.41 0.90
CA LEU A 41 -0.68 7.06 2.21
C LEU A 41 0.17 6.20 3.12
N LEU A 42 1.02 6.83 3.91
CA LEU A 42 1.89 6.11 4.84
C LEU A 42 1.21 5.92 6.19
N MET A 43 1.11 4.66 6.62
CA MET A 43 0.69 4.34 7.98
C MET A 43 1.56 3.17 8.45
N PRO A 44 2.75 3.45 9.03
CA PRO A 44 3.68 2.40 9.42
C PRO A 44 3.05 1.36 10.34
N MET A 45 3.44 0.11 10.16
CA MET A 45 2.90 -1.01 10.94
C MET A 45 2.97 -0.76 12.45
N SER A 46 4.05 -0.11 12.91
CA SER A 46 4.23 0.17 14.35
C SER A 46 3.21 1.17 14.91
N PHE A 47 2.58 1.95 14.03
CA PHE A 47 1.55 2.93 14.41
C PHE A 47 0.18 2.57 13.85
N PHE A 48 0.04 1.38 13.31
CA PHE A 48 -1.19 0.99 12.62
C PHE A 48 -2.34 0.84 13.62
N THR A 49 -3.36 1.66 13.45
CA THR A 49 -4.51 1.71 14.33
C THR A 49 -5.78 1.55 13.49
N PRO A 50 -6.44 0.38 13.52
CA PRO A 50 -7.64 0.16 12.70
C PRO A 50 -8.72 1.22 12.90
N GLN A 51 -8.85 1.74 14.13
CA GLN A 51 -9.85 2.75 14.45
C GLN A 51 -9.61 4.10 13.77
N SER A 52 -8.37 4.34 13.31
CA SER A 52 -7.99 5.59 12.64
C SER A 52 -8.14 5.51 11.12
N LEU A 53 -8.50 4.35 10.60
CA LEU A 53 -8.64 4.17 9.14
C LEU A 53 -9.94 4.83 8.67
N PRO A 54 -9.94 5.34 7.42
CA PRO A 54 -11.17 5.83 6.82
C PRO A 54 -12.17 4.69 6.63
N THR A 55 -13.44 5.02 6.51
CA THR A 55 -14.45 4.02 6.17
C THR A 55 -14.24 3.55 4.74
N GLN A 56 -14.79 2.39 4.43
CA GLN A 56 -14.70 1.87 3.06
C GLN A 56 -15.98 2.15 2.25
N ASP A 57 -16.70 3.17 2.65
CA ASP A 57 -17.89 3.63 1.92
C ASP A 57 -17.43 4.39 0.68
N GLY A 58 -17.63 3.82 -0.48
CA GLY A 58 -17.23 4.43 -1.74
C GLY A 58 -15.83 4.07 -2.22
N LYS A 59 -14.88 3.86 -1.32
CA LYS A 59 -13.52 3.43 -1.68
C LYS A 59 -13.05 2.32 -0.75
N ARG A 60 -12.45 1.30 -1.32
CA ARG A 60 -11.86 0.22 -0.54
C ARG A 60 -10.47 0.60 -0.10
N ILE A 61 -10.04 0.03 1.01
CA ILE A 61 -8.68 0.14 1.49
C ILE A 61 -7.89 -1.08 1.00
N VAL A 62 -6.74 -0.83 0.38
CA VAL A 62 -5.80 -1.88 0.00
C VAL A 62 -4.48 -1.54 0.68
N LEU A 63 -3.94 -2.49 1.45
CA LEU A 63 -2.67 -2.30 2.14
C LEU A 63 -1.52 -2.85 1.30
N HIS A 64 -0.32 -2.30 1.47
CA HIS A 64 0.88 -2.92 0.92
C HIS A 64 2.09 -2.68 1.82
N CYS A 65 3.09 -3.50 1.63
CA CYS A 65 4.39 -3.36 2.29
C CYS A 65 5.50 -3.70 1.30
N GLY A 66 6.64 -4.15 1.76
CA GLY A 66 7.76 -4.50 0.89
C GLY A 66 7.59 -5.82 0.15
N SER A 67 7.08 -6.83 0.83
CA SER A 67 6.97 -8.20 0.29
C SER A 67 5.60 -8.85 0.46
N GLY A 68 4.70 -8.23 1.20
CA GLY A 68 3.37 -8.77 1.49
C GLY A 68 3.19 -9.33 2.89
N VAL A 69 4.27 -9.52 3.64
CA VAL A 69 4.19 -10.11 4.99
C VAL A 69 3.56 -9.15 5.99
N ARG A 70 4.09 -7.93 6.08
CA ARG A 70 3.59 -6.94 7.03
C ARG A 70 2.16 -6.52 6.70
N SER A 71 1.85 -6.32 5.42
CA SER A 71 0.51 -5.92 5.01
C SER A 71 -0.52 -7.01 5.28
N GLY A 72 -0.15 -8.27 5.10
CA GLY A 72 -1.01 -9.40 5.46
C GLY A 72 -1.35 -9.40 6.94
N LYS A 73 -0.35 -9.15 7.79
CA LYS A 73 -0.56 -9.05 9.25
C LYS A 73 -1.48 -7.90 9.63
N MET A 74 -1.35 -6.76 8.93
CA MET A 74 -2.20 -5.61 9.21
C MET A 74 -3.64 -5.84 8.74
N CYS A 75 -3.82 -6.60 7.65
CA CYS A 75 -5.16 -7.04 7.26
C CYS A 75 -5.80 -7.91 8.33
N GLU A 76 -5.03 -8.82 8.94
CA GLU A 76 -5.54 -9.63 10.05
C GLU A 76 -5.95 -8.75 11.23
N LYS A 77 -5.15 -7.73 11.51
CA LYS A 77 -5.47 -6.78 12.59
C LYS A 77 -6.75 -6.02 12.31
N MET A 78 -6.96 -5.59 11.05
CA MET A 78 -8.21 -4.96 10.63
C MET A 78 -9.40 -5.90 10.84
N GLY A 79 -9.26 -7.15 10.41
CA GLY A 79 -10.31 -8.15 10.55
C GLY A 79 -10.67 -8.42 12.00
N ALA A 80 -9.66 -8.49 12.88
CA ALA A 80 -9.87 -8.66 14.32
C ALA A 80 -10.61 -7.47 14.94
N ALA A 81 -10.50 -6.29 14.32
CA ALA A 81 -11.23 -5.09 14.76
C ALA A 81 -12.62 -4.99 14.13
N GLY A 82 -13.04 -5.99 13.38
CA GLY A 82 -14.38 -6.03 12.78
C GLY A 82 -14.48 -5.30 11.44
N LEU A 83 -13.36 -4.92 10.84
CA LEU A 83 -13.37 -4.23 9.54
C LEU A 83 -13.40 -5.23 8.40
N SER A 84 -14.10 -4.87 7.34
CA SER A 84 -14.15 -5.65 6.10
C SER A 84 -14.66 -4.74 4.97
N PRO A 85 -14.37 -5.04 3.70
CA PRO A 85 -13.53 -6.14 3.21
C PRO A 85 -12.05 -5.91 3.52
N LEU A 86 -11.24 -6.95 3.35
CA LEU A 86 -9.80 -6.90 3.60
C LEU A 86 -9.04 -7.20 2.30
N ALA A 87 -8.06 -6.39 1.97
CA ALA A 87 -7.25 -6.60 0.78
C ALA A 87 -5.84 -6.06 0.98
N HIS A 88 -4.86 -6.75 0.40
CA HIS A 88 -3.50 -6.21 0.29
C HIS A 88 -2.89 -6.58 -1.05
N MET A 89 -1.84 -5.85 -1.43
CA MET A 89 -1.16 -6.09 -2.70
C MET A 89 -0.17 -7.24 -2.54
N GLU A 90 -0.39 -8.27 -3.34
CA GLU A 90 0.44 -9.47 -3.33
C GLU A 90 1.88 -9.14 -3.75
N GLY A 91 2.83 -9.65 -2.99
CA GLY A 91 4.26 -9.44 -3.26
C GLY A 91 4.78 -8.05 -2.93
N GLY A 92 3.92 -7.13 -2.53
CA GLY A 92 4.30 -5.80 -2.07
C GLY A 92 5.01 -4.93 -3.09
N PHE A 93 5.80 -3.97 -2.60
CA PHE A 93 6.52 -3.04 -3.46
C PHE A 93 7.53 -3.74 -4.37
N ALA A 94 8.12 -4.84 -3.91
CA ALA A 94 9.03 -5.63 -4.73
C ALA A 94 8.31 -6.14 -6.00
N ALA A 95 7.09 -6.63 -5.86
CA ALA A 95 6.30 -7.10 -7.00
C ALA A 95 5.88 -5.94 -7.91
N TRP A 96 5.57 -4.78 -7.32
CA TRP A 96 5.26 -3.56 -8.08
C TRP A 96 6.42 -3.18 -8.99
N LYS A 97 7.64 -3.15 -8.45
CA LYS A 97 8.85 -2.83 -9.22
C LYS A 97 9.15 -3.91 -10.27
N ALA A 98 8.95 -5.18 -9.92
CA ALA A 98 9.16 -6.28 -10.87
C ALA A 98 8.18 -6.21 -12.04
N ALA A 99 6.98 -5.68 -11.81
CA ALA A 99 5.98 -5.45 -12.86
C ALA A 99 6.27 -4.19 -13.68
N LYS A 100 7.37 -3.48 -13.37
CA LYS A 100 7.82 -2.27 -14.05
C LYS A 100 6.80 -1.13 -14.01
N LEU A 101 6.08 -1.03 -12.91
CA LEU A 101 5.11 0.04 -12.69
C LEU A 101 5.83 1.27 -12.13
N PRO A 102 5.34 2.48 -12.40
CA PRO A 102 6.02 3.71 -11.98
C PRO A 102 5.91 3.92 -10.47
N TYR A 103 6.91 4.59 -9.92
CA TYR A 103 6.93 4.94 -8.49
C TYR A 103 7.72 6.22 -8.29
N ILE A 104 7.70 6.73 -7.05
CA ILE A 104 8.46 7.92 -6.68
C ILE A 104 9.75 7.46 -6.01
N GLY A 105 10.89 7.93 -6.51
CA GLY A 105 12.20 7.70 -5.93
C GLY A 105 12.84 9.01 -5.54
N ILE A 106 14.13 8.98 -5.27
CA ILE A 106 14.91 10.16 -4.89
C ILE A 106 16.03 10.36 -5.90
N GLU A 107 16.18 11.61 -6.36
CA GLU A 107 17.36 12.00 -7.15
C GLU A 107 18.55 12.12 -6.18
N MET A 108 19.56 11.32 -6.43
CA MET A 108 20.68 11.22 -5.47
C MET A 108 21.48 12.52 -5.34
N SER A 109 21.54 13.33 -6.39
CA SER A 109 22.31 14.58 -6.35
C SER A 109 21.65 15.69 -5.55
N SER A 110 20.33 15.71 -5.47
CA SER A 110 19.58 16.80 -4.82
C SER A 110 18.74 16.32 -3.64
N GLY A 111 18.47 15.03 -3.53
CA GLY A 111 17.52 14.50 -2.56
C GLY A 111 16.07 14.76 -2.90
N ALA A 112 15.81 15.33 -4.07
CA ALA A 112 14.43 15.65 -4.47
C ALA A 112 13.68 14.40 -4.91
N PRO A 113 12.35 14.35 -4.66
CA PRO A 113 11.54 13.23 -5.19
C PRO A 113 11.49 13.32 -6.72
N VAL A 114 11.60 12.15 -7.37
CA VAL A 114 11.51 12.04 -8.82
C VAL A 114 10.64 10.85 -9.19
N ARG A 115 9.92 10.97 -10.28
CA ARG A 115 9.13 9.86 -10.81
C ARG A 115 10.02 8.90 -11.58
N VAL A 116 9.97 7.63 -11.20
CA VAL A 116 10.67 6.56 -11.90
C VAL A 116 9.62 5.77 -12.69
N ASN A 117 9.81 5.67 -13.98
CA ASN A 117 8.83 5.04 -14.87
C ASN A 117 9.16 3.57 -15.16
N GLY A 118 9.29 2.80 -14.11
CA GLY A 118 9.53 1.38 -14.26
C GLY A 118 10.92 1.06 -14.77
#